data_6eff1cdae1e82cbe5160c41342764789
#
_entry.id   6eff1cdae1e82cbe5160c41342764789
#
_cell.length_a   1.000
_cell.length_b   1.000
_cell.length_c   1.000
_cell.angle_alpha   90.00
_cell.angle_beta   90.00
_cell.angle_gamma   90.00
#
_symmetry.space_group_name_H-M   'P 1'
#
loop_
_entity.id
_entity.type
_entity.pdbx_description
1 polymer ?
#
loop_
_entity_poly.entity_id
_entity_poly.type
_entity_poly.pdbx_seq_one_letter_code
_entity_poly.pdbx_strand_id
1 'polypeptide(L)'
;YFGIGPESPSEFTALINGDYTLLRERFLREIKPSLYFGLELDYQRLANVAYLETSAQYVAPETGVNGSTNLGLGAGVLYDNIHNAMNPREGLYSEWAFLGYRGQAGSDFNFTTYISDSRIYRPLKENTVLAAQIYGQFTTGNAPFNMLSLMGGESLMRGYYLGRYRDNNLIAGQVEYRILPFEFSKKWGASVFLAAGQVYGNNHDFQWNNFLPTGGAGIRYLIFPDKDIYTRIDVSFTREGSGVYFFIGEAF
;
A
#
# COMPACT_ATOMS: atom_id res chain seq x y z
N TYR A 1 -0.60 13.65 -10.34
CA TYR A 1 -1.35 14.15 -9.20
C TYR A 1 -2.81 14.36 -9.58
N PHE A 2 -3.72 13.80 -8.80
CA PHE A 2 -5.18 13.87 -9.05
C PHE A 2 -5.89 14.79 -8.05
N GLY A 3 -5.19 15.35 -7.09
CA GLY A 3 -5.77 16.13 -5.98
C GLY A 3 -5.78 15.33 -4.67
N ILE A 4 -6.44 15.89 -3.67
CA ILE A 4 -6.59 15.31 -2.32
C ILE A 4 -8.07 15.00 -2.09
N GLY A 5 -8.35 13.89 -1.40
CA GLY A 5 -9.69 13.49 -1.00
C GLY A 5 -10.33 12.40 -1.87
N PRO A 6 -11.48 11.89 -1.43
CA PRO A 6 -12.21 10.81 -2.11
C PRO A 6 -12.92 11.27 -3.39
N GLU A 7 -13.15 12.56 -3.56
CA GLU A 7 -13.85 13.17 -4.72
C GLU A 7 -12.87 13.79 -5.74
N SER A 8 -11.57 13.43 -5.66
CA SER A 8 -10.57 13.93 -6.60
C SER A 8 -10.94 13.55 -8.05
N PRO A 9 -10.69 14.45 -9.05
CA PRO A 9 -11.02 14.23 -10.46
C PRO A 9 -10.50 12.91 -11.01
N SER A 10 -11.22 12.30 -11.97
CA SER A 10 -10.79 11.05 -12.62
C SER A 10 -9.56 11.23 -13.51
N GLU A 11 -9.36 12.43 -14.03
CA GLU A 11 -8.17 12.81 -14.79
C GLU A 11 -7.14 13.46 -13.86
N PHE A 12 -5.86 13.34 -14.20
CA PHE A 12 -4.82 14.04 -13.43
C PHE A 12 -5.01 15.55 -13.53
N THR A 13 -4.78 16.23 -12.40
CA THR A 13 -4.83 17.70 -12.36
C THR A 13 -3.48 18.33 -12.66
N ALA A 14 -2.39 17.59 -12.41
CA ALA A 14 -1.05 18.00 -12.75
C ALA A 14 -0.11 16.81 -12.99
N LEU A 15 0.80 16.93 -13.96
CA LEU A 15 2.00 16.12 -14.06
C LEU A 15 3.11 16.82 -13.29
N ILE A 16 3.68 16.10 -12.32
CA ILE A 16 4.71 16.61 -11.43
C ILE A 16 6.00 15.86 -11.70
N ASN A 17 7.08 16.58 -11.95
CA ASN A 17 8.44 16.06 -11.99
C ASN A 17 9.20 16.53 -10.76
N GLY A 18 10.18 15.75 -10.31
CA GLY A 18 11.02 16.11 -9.18
C GLY A 18 12.02 15.02 -8.83
N ASP A 19 13.02 15.38 -8.05
CA ASP A 19 14.01 14.44 -7.52
C ASP A 19 13.50 13.89 -6.18
N TYR A 20 13.32 12.57 -6.12
CA TYR A 20 12.83 11.90 -4.92
C TYR A 20 13.89 10.99 -4.32
N THR A 21 14.24 11.25 -3.05
CA THR A 21 15.14 10.40 -2.26
C THR A 21 14.36 9.78 -1.12
N LEU A 22 14.43 8.46 -1.00
CA LEU A 22 13.82 7.69 0.07
C LEU A 22 14.87 6.80 0.73
N LEU A 23 15.02 6.93 2.05
CA LEU A 23 15.74 5.98 2.88
C LEU A 23 14.83 5.60 4.06
N ARG A 24 14.46 4.33 4.12
CA ARG A 24 13.64 3.78 5.21
C ARG A 24 14.32 2.56 5.77
N GLU A 25 14.57 2.58 7.09
CA GLU A 25 15.25 1.51 7.81
C GLU A 25 14.47 1.11 9.05
N ARG A 26 14.50 -0.18 9.35
CA ARG A 26 13.89 -0.76 10.54
C ARG A 26 14.92 -1.61 11.28
N PHE A 27 15.09 -1.35 12.56
CA PHE A 27 15.99 -2.09 13.45
C PHE A 27 15.14 -2.86 14.46
N LEU A 28 14.71 -4.06 14.08
CA LEU A 28 13.80 -4.89 14.88
C LEU A 28 14.58 -6.00 15.59
N ARG A 29 14.26 -6.21 16.87
CA ARG A 29 14.78 -7.32 17.67
C ARG A 29 13.64 -8.25 18.04
N GLU A 30 13.85 -9.54 17.85
CA GLU A 30 12.93 -10.57 18.32
C GLU A 30 12.91 -10.59 19.86
N ILE A 31 11.73 -10.40 20.44
CA ILE A 31 11.49 -10.39 21.89
C ILE A 31 10.78 -11.66 22.38
N LYS A 32 10.06 -12.33 21.46
CA LYS A 32 9.46 -13.66 21.60
C LYS A 32 9.40 -14.29 20.22
N PRO A 33 9.23 -15.63 20.08
CA PRO A 33 9.11 -16.27 18.78
C PRO A 33 8.11 -15.54 17.87
N SER A 34 8.57 -15.15 16.70
CA SER A 34 7.82 -14.39 15.67
C SER A 34 7.35 -12.98 16.09
N LEU A 35 7.73 -12.48 17.26
CA LEU A 35 7.34 -11.15 17.74
C LEU A 35 8.58 -10.26 17.85
N TYR A 36 8.58 -9.17 17.10
CA TYR A 36 9.67 -8.22 17.01
C TYR A 36 9.23 -6.84 17.49
N PHE A 37 10.15 -6.12 18.10
CA PHE A 37 10.00 -4.70 18.47
C PHE A 37 11.27 -3.95 18.14
N GLY A 38 11.15 -2.69 17.73
CA GLY A 38 12.33 -1.89 17.46
C GLY A 38 12.06 -0.48 17.00
N LEU A 39 13.11 0.13 16.45
CA LEU A 39 13.13 1.50 16.01
C LEU A 39 12.96 1.58 14.49
N GLU A 40 12.38 2.68 14.04
CA GLU A 40 12.18 2.99 12.63
C GLU A 40 12.73 4.37 12.30
N LEU A 41 13.33 4.47 11.12
CA LEU A 41 13.82 5.70 10.53
C LEU A 41 13.26 5.82 9.12
N ASP A 42 12.72 6.99 8.79
CA ASP A 42 12.19 7.30 7.47
C ASP A 42 12.68 8.69 7.04
N TYR A 43 13.59 8.73 6.08
CA TYR A 43 14.04 9.97 5.45
C TYR A 43 13.47 10.07 4.06
N GLN A 44 12.74 11.13 3.79
CA GLN A 44 12.16 11.40 2.47
C GLN A 44 12.44 12.85 2.06
N ARG A 45 12.96 13.00 0.85
CA ARG A 45 13.18 14.31 0.25
C ARG A 45 12.60 14.36 -1.15
N LEU A 46 11.75 15.34 -1.37
CA LEU A 46 11.26 15.74 -2.69
C LEU A 46 11.84 17.12 -3.00
N ALA A 47 12.61 17.24 -4.08
CA ALA A 47 13.29 18.47 -4.48
C ALA A 47 13.11 18.74 -5.98
N ASN A 48 13.47 19.94 -6.44
CA ASN A 48 13.42 20.34 -7.85
C ASN A 48 12.03 20.11 -8.49
N VAL A 49 10.97 20.40 -7.72
CA VAL A 49 9.60 20.15 -8.15
C VAL A 49 9.22 21.08 -9.29
N ALA A 50 8.77 20.49 -10.39
CA ALA A 50 8.25 21.20 -11.55
C ALA A 50 6.89 20.64 -11.95
N TYR A 51 5.94 21.53 -12.20
CA TYR A 51 4.62 21.20 -12.70
C TYR A 51 4.67 21.32 -14.23
N LEU A 52 4.82 20.17 -14.91
CA LEU A 52 5.05 20.11 -16.35
C LEU A 52 3.78 20.38 -17.15
N GLU A 53 2.65 19.91 -16.63
CA GLU A 53 1.34 20.04 -17.25
C GLU A 53 0.29 20.17 -16.16
N THR A 54 -0.67 21.07 -16.36
CA THR A 54 -1.79 21.28 -15.44
C THR A 54 -3.09 21.30 -16.23
N SER A 55 -4.14 20.66 -15.70
CA SER A 55 -5.47 20.69 -16.28
C SER A 55 -6.20 21.99 -15.92
N ALA A 56 -7.34 22.24 -16.56
CA ALA A 56 -8.21 23.36 -16.20
C ALA A 56 -8.79 23.25 -14.77
N GLN A 57 -8.74 22.04 -14.19
CA GLN A 57 -9.20 21.76 -12.82
C GLN A 57 -8.04 21.75 -11.81
N TYR A 58 -6.88 22.25 -12.21
CA TYR A 58 -5.70 22.25 -11.35
C TYR A 58 -5.93 23.04 -10.06
N VAL A 59 -5.67 22.35 -8.95
CA VAL A 59 -5.56 22.94 -7.62
C VAL A 59 -4.19 22.56 -7.07
N ALA A 60 -3.38 23.54 -6.73
CA ALA A 60 -2.06 23.30 -6.15
C ALA A 60 -2.20 22.53 -4.82
N PRO A 61 -1.27 21.62 -4.49
CA PRO A 61 -1.19 21.06 -3.15
C PRO A 61 -1.03 22.17 -2.10
N GLU A 62 -1.77 22.12 -1.01
CA GLU A 62 -1.71 23.14 0.04
C GLU A 62 -0.35 23.12 0.75
N THR A 63 0.22 21.93 0.97
CA THR A 63 1.43 21.73 1.77
C THR A 63 2.49 21.00 0.96
N GLY A 64 3.72 21.55 0.94
CA GLY A 64 4.85 20.93 0.26
C GLY A 64 4.89 21.09 -1.25
N VAL A 65 4.18 22.08 -1.82
CA VAL A 65 4.09 22.35 -3.27
C VAL A 65 5.48 22.50 -3.94
N ASN A 66 6.46 23.06 -3.25
CA ASN A 66 7.83 23.25 -3.74
C ASN A 66 8.79 22.10 -3.34
N GLY A 67 8.24 21.01 -2.82
CA GLY A 67 9.01 19.91 -2.25
C GLY A 67 9.13 19.96 -0.74
N SER A 68 9.82 18.98 -0.18
CA SER A 68 10.01 18.87 1.27
C SER A 68 11.14 17.91 1.62
N THR A 69 11.78 18.14 2.77
CA THR A 69 12.68 17.21 3.42
C THR A 69 12.07 16.80 4.75
N ASN A 70 11.94 15.51 5.00
CA ASN A 70 11.31 15.00 6.20
C ASN A 70 12.12 13.85 6.77
N LEU A 71 12.42 13.92 8.06
CA LEU A 71 13.06 12.85 8.84
C LEU A 71 12.10 12.39 9.92
N GLY A 72 11.61 11.16 9.76
CA GLY A 72 10.75 10.47 10.69
C GLY A 72 11.55 9.54 11.59
N LEU A 73 11.30 9.63 12.88
CA LEU A 73 11.82 8.71 13.87
C LEU A 73 10.64 8.06 14.59
N GLY A 74 10.75 6.75 14.83
CA GLY A 74 9.65 6.02 15.38
C GLY A 74 9.99 4.66 15.94
N ALA A 75 8.95 3.89 16.17
CA ALA A 75 9.03 2.54 16.68
C ALA A 75 7.95 1.66 16.02
N GLY A 76 8.24 0.37 15.94
CA GLY A 76 7.33 -0.61 15.38
C GLY A 76 7.29 -1.90 16.17
N VAL A 77 6.15 -2.58 16.07
CA VAL A 77 5.93 -3.95 16.51
C VAL A 77 5.56 -4.77 15.30
N LEU A 78 6.22 -5.89 15.12
CA LEU A 78 5.96 -6.84 14.05
C LEU A 78 5.73 -8.23 14.63
N TYR A 79 4.62 -8.85 14.29
CA TYR A 79 4.41 -10.28 14.43
C TYR A 79 4.44 -10.93 13.04
N ASP A 80 5.36 -11.86 12.83
CA ASP A 80 5.53 -12.54 11.55
C ASP A 80 5.88 -14.01 11.76
N ASN A 81 4.95 -14.90 11.43
CA ASN A 81 5.17 -16.33 11.42
C ASN A 81 4.89 -16.98 10.04
N ILE A 82 4.91 -16.17 8.98
CA ILE A 82 4.81 -16.68 7.61
C ILE A 82 6.15 -17.30 7.18
N HIS A 83 6.10 -18.45 6.51
CA HIS A 83 7.31 -19.17 6.10
C HIS A 83 7.85 -18.74 4.72
N ASN A 84 6.98 -18.23 3.85
CA ASN A 84 7.36 -17.83 2.49
C ASN A 84 6.70 -16.49 2.14
N ALA A 85 7.48 -15.41 2.19
CA ALA A 85 6.98 -14.07 1.90
C ALA A 85 6.53 -13.87 0.45
N MET A 86 7.03 -14.70 -0.50
CA MET A 86 6.66 -14.62 -1.92
C MET A 86 5.39 -15.40 -2.26
N ASN A 87 5.01 -16.38 -1.43
CA ASN A 87 3.79 -17.16 -1.56
C ASN A 87 3.35 -17.68 -0.19
N PRO A 88 2.84 -16.82 0.67
CA PRO A 88 2.40 -17.24 1.99
C PRO A 88 1.13 -18.10 1.86
N ARG A 89 1.22 -19.33 2.39
CA ARG A 89 0.11 -20.29 2.39
C ARG A 89 -0.61 -20.37 3.73
N GLU A 90 0.13 -20.10 4.81
CA GLU A 90 -0.37 -20.09 6.18
C GLU A 90 0.39 -19.08 7.03
N GLY A 91 -0.23 -18.68 8.13
CA GLY A 91 0.38 -17.80 9.11
C GLY A 91 -0.31 -16.45 9.22
N LEU A 92 0.30 -15.61 10.03
CA LEU A 92 -0.13 -14.25 10.33
C LEU A 92 1.07 -13.32 10.20
N TYR A 93 0.87 -12.22 9.50
CA TYR A 93 1.74 -11.05 9.52
C TYR A 93 0.95 -9.89 10.10
N SER A 94 1.50 -9.17 11.08
CA SER A 94 0.86 -7.97 11.62
C SER A 94 1.92 -6.98 12.05
N GLU A 95 1.96 -5.85 11.39
CA GLU A 95 2.86 -4.73 11.64
C GLU A 95 2.09 -3.51 12.13
N TRP A 96 2.63 -2.87 13.15
CA TRP A 96 2.15 -1.60 13.68
C TRP A 96 3.34 -0.68 13.88
N ALA A 97 3.31 0.47 13.23
CA ALA A 97 4.40 1.42 13.24
C ALA A 97 3.91 2.83 13.59
N PHE A 98 4.78 3.58 14.23
CA PHE A 98 4.59 4.99 14.56
C PHE A 98 5.82 5.75 14.12
N LEU A 99 5.64 6.83 13.35
CA LEU A 99 6.69 7.71 12.86
C LEU A 99 6.34 9.17 13.17
N GLY A 100 7.19 9.82 13.94
CA GLY A 100 7.07 11.25 14.24
C GLY A 100 8.07 12.08 13.43
N TYR A 101 7.56 13.04 12.68
CA TYR A 101 8.34 13.99 11.88
C TYR A 101 8.30 15.34 12.59
N ARG A 102 9.47 15.91 12.91
CA ARG A 102 9.58 17.14 13.70
C ARG A 102 10.66 18.06 13.14
N GLY A 103 10.40 19.36 13.11
CA GLY A 103 11.37 20.37 12.65
C GLY A 103 12.68 20.35 13.44
N GLN A 104 12.62 20.02 14.73
CA GLN A 104 13.81 19.87 15.59
C GLN A 104 14.71 18.69 15.17
N ALA A 105 14.14 17.69 14.47
CA ALA A 105 14.88 16.55 13.92
C ALA A 105 15.29 16.73 12.45
N GLY A 106 15.01 17.89 11.84
CA GLY A 106 15.37 18.19 10.46
C GLY A 106 14.24 17.99 9.43
N SER A 107 12.98 17.90 9.88
CA SER A 107 11.83 17.89 8.98
C SER A 107 11.34 19.29 8.68
N ASP A 108 10.95 19.57 7.44
CA ASP A 108 10.32 20.84 7.06
C ASP A 108 8.89 20.96 7.64
N PHE A 109 8.24 19.81 7.93
CA PHE A 109 6.88 19.73 8.42
C PHE A 109 6.76 18.95 9.73
N ASN A 110 5.75 19.31 10.53
CA ASN A 110 5.45 18.62 11.80
C ASN A 110 4.19 17.77 11.65
N PHE A 111 4.36 16.47 11.65
CA PHE A 111 3.26 15.50 11.57
C PHE A 111 3.65 14.16 12.19
N THR A 112 2.68 13.28 12.30
CA THR A 112 2.87 11.93 12.81
C THR A 112 2.08 10.97 11.95
N THR A 113 2.70 9.84 11.59
CA THR A 113 2.05 8.78 10.81
C THR A 113 2.01 7.50 11.64
N TYR A 114 0.83 6.87 11.69
CA TYR A 114 0.60 5.54 12.22
C TYR A 114 0.31 4.61 11.05
N ILE A 115 0.94 3.45 11.02
CA ILE A 115 0.78 2.43 9.98
C ILE A 115 0.35 1.13 10.66
N SER A 116 -0.63 0.46 10.07
CA SER A 116 -1.07 -0.87 10.45
C SER A 116 -1.24 -1.72 9.19
N ASP A 117 -0.58 -2.87 9.13
CA ASP A 117 -0.73 -3.86 8.07
C ASP A 117 -0.89 -5.24 8.71
N SER A 118 -2.07 -5.84 8.58
CA SER A 118 -2.34 -7.16 9.13
C SER A 118 -2.84 -8.09 8.03
N ARG A 119 -2.18 -9.24 7.89
CA ARG A 119 -2.43 -10.24 6.85
C ARG A 119 -2.57 -11.61 7.49
N ILE A 120 -3.56 -12.37 7.07
CA ILE A 120 -3.78 -13.74 7.51
C ILE A 120 -3.90 -14.67 6.31
N TYR A 121 -3.29 -15.83 6.42
CA TYR A 121 -3.29 -16.86 5.39
C TYR A 121 -3.79 -18.18 5.99
N ARG A 122 -4.81 -18.75 5.38
CA ARG A 122 -5.45 -19.97 5.83
C ARG A 122 -5.50 -21.00 4.70
N PRO A 123 -4.79 -22.14 4.81
CA PRO A 123 -4.98 -23.24 3.90
C PRO A 123 -6.39 -23.83 4.13
N LEU A 124 -7.18 -23.92 3.06
CA LEU A 124 -8.52 -24.52 3.10
C LEU A 124 -8.46 -25.98 2.66
N LYS A 125 -7.60 -26.27 1.69
CA LYS A 125 -7.24 -27.60 1.19
C LYS A 125 -5.77 -27.58 0.81
N GLU A 126 -5.22 -28.72 0.40
CA GLU A 126 -3.80 -28.89 0.06
C GLU A 126 -3.27 -27.80 -0.90
N ASN A 127 -4.05 -27.46 -1.93
CA ASN A 127 -3.65 -26.48 -2.96
C ASN A 127 -4.45 -25.17 -2.92
N THR A 128 -5.18 -24.92 -1.85
CA THR A 128 -6.03 -23.71 -1.78
C THR A 128 -5.75 -22.89 -0.53
N VAL A 129 -5.64 -21.59 -0.73
CA VAL A 129 -5.38 -20.62 0.34
C VAL A 129 -6.42 -19.51 0.30
N LEU A 130 -6.97 -19.18 1.46
CA LEU A 130 -7.72 -17.96 1.68
C LEU A 130 -6.77 -16.96 2.36
N ALA A 131 -6.47 -15.86 1.67
CA ALA A 131 -5.67 -14.77 2.19
C ALA A 131 -6.55 -13.54 2.45
N ALA A 132 -6.30 -12.83 3.54
CA ALA A 132 -6.97 -11.56 3.82
C ALA A 132 -5.97 -10.56 4.39
N GLN A 133 -6.18 -9.28 4.07
CA GLN A 133 -5.38 -8.16 4.56
C GLN A 133 -6.29 -7.01 4.98
N ILE A 134 -5.91 -6.35 6.06
CA ILE A 134 -6.42 -5.03 6.44
C ILE A 134 -5.22 -4.11 6.58
N TYR A 135 -5.29 -2.97 5.90
CA TYR A 135 -4.27 -1.93 5.93
C TYR A 135 -4.86 -0.61 6.40
N GLY A 136 -4.13 0.09 7.23
CA GLY A 136 -4.44 1.44 7.67
C GLY A 136 -3.20 2.31 7.72
N GLN A 137 -3.31 3.54 7.26
CA GLN A 137 -2.31 4.59 7.46
C GLN A 137 -3.03 5.85 7.89
N PHE A 138 -2.62 6.42 9.03
CA PHE A 138 -3.29 7.56 9.64
C PHE A 138 -2.25 8.64 9.94
N THR A 139 -2.43 9.82 9.36
CA THR A 139 -1.51 10.93 9.48
C THR A 139 -2.18 12.13 10.14
N THR A 140 -1.58 12.61 11.22
CA THR A 140 -2.05 13.78 11.98
C THR A 140 -1.02 14.90 11.92
N GLY A 141 -1.48 16.14 11.89
CA GLY A 141 -0.62 17.31 11.74
C GLY A 141 -0.50 17.77 10.29
N ASN A 142 0.54 18.54 9.99
CA ASN A 142 0.71 19.20 8.70
C ASN A 142 1.68 18.40 7.81
N ALA A 143 1.21 17.33 7.18
CA ALA A 143 2.01 16.52 6.28
C ALA A 143 2.05 17.12 4.86
N PRO A 144 3.20 17.13 4.16
CA PRO A 144 3.25 17.56 2.77
C PRO A 144 2.56 16.54 1.85
N PHE A 145 2.08 17.00 0.70
CA PHE A 145 1.25 16.21 -0.22
C PHE A 145 1.87 14.88 -0.66
N ASN A 146 3.20 14.82 -0.74
CA ASN A 146 3.93 13.60 -1.10
C ASN A 146 4.05 12.58 0.05
N MET A 147 3.70 12.98 1.29
CA MET A 147 3.72 12.12 2.48
C MET A 147 2.31 11.68 2.93
N LEU A 148 1.27 12.13 2.24
CA LEU A 148 -0.10 11.68 2.49
C LEU A 148 -0.28 10.20 2.15
N SER A 149 -1.29 9.58 2.74
CA SER A 149 -1.65 8.18 2.47
C SER A 149 -2.12 8.02 1.02
N LEU A 150 -1.54 7.06 0.30
CA LEU A 150 -1.81 6.83 -1.12
C LEU A 150 -2.60 5.53 -1.30
N MET A 151 -3.78 5.61 -1.93
CA MET A 151 -4.58 4.44 -2.28
C MET A 151 -4.36 4.04 -3.75
N GLY A 152 -4.27 2.74 -4.00
CA GLY A 152 -4.03 2.14 -5.31
C GLY A 152 -2.71 1.37 -5.37
N GLY A 153 -2.46 0.73 -6.49
CA GLY A 153 -1.22 0.01 -6.76
C GLY A 153 -1.41 -1.47 -7.12
N GLU A 154 -0.30 -2.18 -7.21
CA GLU A 154 -0.26 -3.58 -7.66
C GLU A 154 -0.53 -4.61 -6.55
N SER A 155 -0.49 -4.19 -5.28
CA SER A 155 -0.63 -5.09 -4.13
C SER A 155 -1.92 -4.84 -3.37
N LEU A 156 -2.30 -3.58 -3.18
CA LEU A 156 -3.50 -3.17 -2.46
C LEU A 156 -4.35 -2.28 -3.37
N MET A 157 -5.67 -2.52 -3.43
CA MET A 157 -6.61 -1.77 -4.28
C MET A 157 -6.23 -1.82 -5.78
N ARG A 158 -5.87 -3.00 -6.28
CA ARG A 158 -5.52 -3.25 -7.69
C ARG A 158 -6.62 -2.72 -8.63
N GLY A 159 -6.22 -2.03 -9.70
CA GLY A 159 -7.10 -1.36 -10.65
C GLY A 159 -7.10 0.16 -10.53
N TYR A 160 -6.76 0.70 -9.36
CA TYR A 160 -6.48 2.11 -9.19
C TYR A 160 -4.97 2.38 -9.30
N TYR A 161 -4.57 3.47 -9.91
CA TYR A 161 -3.17 3.93 -9.89
C TYR A 161 -2.73 4.22 -8.46
N LEU A 162 -1.45 3.98 -8.13
CA LEU A 162 -0.90 4.38 -6.85
C LEU A 162 -1.03 5.90 -6.67
N GLY A 163 -1.73 6.31 -5.60
CA GLY A 163 -2.03 7.71 -5.34
C GLY A 163 -3.12 8.31 -6.22
N ARG A 164 -3.95 7.47 -6.91
CA ARG A 164 -5.18 7.92 -7.56
C ARG A 164 -6.07 8.66 -6.57
N TYR A 165 -6.15 8.14 -5.37
CA TYR A 165 -6.73 8.80 -4.22
C TYR A 165 -5.68 8.98 -3.14
N ARG A 166 -5.65 10.13 -2.52
CA ARG A 166 -4.77 10.44 -1.38
C ARG A 166 -5.45 11.35 -0.40
N ASP A 167 -5.16 11.15 0.88
CA ASP A 167 -5.57 12.05 1.97
C ASP A 167 -4.71 11.77 3.21
N ASN A 168 -4.99 12.42 4.32
CA ASN A 168 -4.31 12.17 5.58
C ASN A 168 -4.41 10.70 6.01
N ASN A 169 -5.56 10.07 5.79
CA ASN A 169 -5.84 8.73 6.25
C ASN A 169 -6.26 7.82 5.10
N LEU A 170 -5.86 6.57 5.20
CA LEU A 170 -6.29 5.47 4.33
C LEU A 170 -6.69 4.29 5.20
N ILE A 171 -7.81 3.67 4.88
CA ILE A 171 -8.18 2.34 5.32
C ILE A 171 -8.59 1.50 4.13
N ALA A 172 -8.05 0.29 4.03
CA ALA A 172 -8.39 -0.64 2.96
C ALA A 172 -8.33 -2.08 3.46
N GLY A 173 -9.16 -2.94 2.87
CA GLY A 173 -9.13 -4.37 3.13
C GLY A 173 -9.27 -5.14 1.84
N GLN A 174 -8.67 -6.33 1.80
CA GLN A 174 -8.78 -7.23 0.67
C GLN A 174 -8.84 -8.70 1.10
N VAL A 175 -9.46 -9.50 0.26
CA VAL A 175 -9.51 -10.95 0.39
C VAL A 175 -9.18 -11.57 -0.96
N GLU A 176 -8.40 -12.66 -0.95
CA GLU A 176 -7.98 -13.39 -2.13
C GLU A 176 -8.08 -14.90 -1.89
N TYR A 177 -8.74 -15.58 -2.81
CA TYR A 177 -8.81 -17.03 -2.86
C TYR A 177 -7.85 -17.53 -3.94
N ARG A 178 -6.89 -18.37 -3.56
CA ARG A 178 -5.81 -18.88 -4.40
C ARG A 178 -5.93 -20.38 -4.57
N ILE A 179 -5.71 -20.88 -5.80
CA ILE A 179 -5.57 -22.29 -6.11
C ILE A 179 -4.17 -22.48 -6.71
N LEU A 180 -3.25 -23.11 -5.98
CA LEU A 180 -1.81 -23.10 -6.27
C LEU A 180 -1.16 -24.48 -5.97
N PRO A 181 -0.92 -25.34 -6.95
CA PRO A 181 -1.41 -25.30 -8.33
C PRO A 181 -2.82 -25.92 -8.48
N PHE A 182 -3.35 -25.94 -9.70
CA PHE A 182 -4.54 -26.73 -10.01
C PHE A 182 -4.25 -28.24 -9.84
N GLU A 183 -5.26 -29.03 -9.49
CA GLU A 183 -5.14 -30.49 -9.35
C GLU A 183 -4.69 -31.17 -10.65
N PHE A 184 -5.13 -30.65 -11.81
CA PHE A 184 -4.78 -31.18 -13.13
C PHE A 184 -3.44 -30.65 -13.67
N SER A 185 -2.76 -29.74 -12.97
CA SER A 185 -1.51 -29.13 -13.43
C SER A 185 -0.51 -28.96 -12.28
N LYS A 186 0.75 -29.32 -12.53
CA LYS A 186 1.83 -29.11 -11.56
C LYS A 186 2.40 -27.70 -11.53
N LYS A 187 1.99 -26.83 -12.46
CA LYS A 187 2.60 -25.50 -12.64
C LYS A 187 1.60 -24.35 -12.68
N TRP A 188 0.40 -24.59 -13.17
CA TRP A 188 -0.62 -23.55 -13.33
C TRP A 188 -1.52 -23.45 -12.12
N GLY A 189 -1.86 -22.23 -11.76
CA GLY A 189 -2.83 -21.91 -10.74
C GLY A 189 -3.61 -20.65 -11.09
N ALA A 190 -4.50 -20.25 -10.21
CA ALA A 190 -5.28 -19.03 -10.37
C ALA A 190 -5.64 -18.42 -9.01
N SER A 191 -6.05 -17.15 -9.03
CA SER A 191 -6.71 -16.52 -7.91
C SER A 191 -7.88 -15.65 -8.33
N VAL A 192 -8.76 -15.37 -7.37
CA VAL A 192 -9.79 -14.33 -7.45
C VAL A 192 -9.68 -13.47 -6.22
N PHE A 193 -9.92 -12.16 -6.36
CA PHE A 193 -9.78 -11.23 -5.26
C PHE A 193 -10.84 -10.14 -5.28
N LEU A 194 -11.13 -9.62 -4.11
CA LEU A 194 -11.96 -8.45 -3.87
C LEU A 194 -11.27 -7.55 -2.86
N ALA A 195 -11.39 -6.25 -3.05
CA ALA A 195 -10.90 -5.26 -2.11
C ALA A 195 -11.85 -4.06 -2.02
N ALA A 196 -11.77 -3.36 -0.91
CA ALA A 196 -12.43 -2.07 -0.74
C ALA A 196 -11.57 -1.18 0.15
N GLY A 197 -11.54 0.13 -0.16
CA GLY A 197 -10.80 1.10 0.61
C GLY A 197 -11.32 2.51 0.42
N GLN A 198 -10.95 3.38 1.33
CA GLN A 198 -11.21 4.81 1.21
C GLN A 198 -10.07 5.63 1.80
N VAL A 199 -9.93 6.85 1.27
CA VAL A 199 -9.12 7.89 1.89
C VAL A 199 -10.03 8.92 2.54
N TYR A 200 -9.58 9.53 3.63
CA TYR A 200 -10.28 10.60 4.33
C TYR A 200 -9.29 11.45 5.12
N GLY A 201 -9.68 12.66 5.52
CA GLY A 201 -8.75 13.56 6.18
C GLY A 201 -9.42 14.77 6.83
N ASN A 202 -8.66 15.86 6.93
CA ASN A 202 -9.12 17.06 7.63
C ASN A 202 -10.34 17.73 6.96
N ASN A 203 -10.44 17.62 5.64
CA ASN A 203 -11.52 18.24 4.85
C ASN A 203 -12.56 17.23 4.34
N HIS A 204 -12.35 15.94 4.59
CA HIS A 204 -13.17 14.85 4.08
C HIS A 204 -13.40 13.81 5.17
N ASP A 205 -14.52 13.86 5.83
CA ASP A 205 -14.86 12.95 6.91
C ASP A 205 -14.96 11.48 6.44
N PHE A 206 -14.64 10.58 7.35
CA PHE A 206 -14.87 9.15 7.13
C PHE A 206 -16.37 8.87 6.94
N GLN A 207 -16.72 8.17 5.85
CA GLN A 207 -18.09 7.76 5.55
C GLN A 207 -18.13 6.34 5.00
N TRP A 208 -19.02 5.51 5.54
CA TRP A 208 -19.14 4.11 5.12
C TRP A 208 -19.52 3.93 3.64
N ASN A 209 -20.21 4.88 3.04
CA ASN A 209 -20.61 4.87 1.63
C ASN A 209 -19.48 5.29 0.66
N ASN A 210 -18.35 5.79 1.17
CA ASN A 210 -17.22 6.24 0.36
C ASN A 210 -16.19 5.13 0.08
N PHE A 211 -16.45 3.89 0.52
CA PHE A 211 -15.58 2.79 0.15
C PHE A 211 -15.63 2.52 -1.35
N LEU A 212 -14.47 2.53 -1.96
CA LEU A 212 -14.27 2.24 -3.38
C LEU A 212 -13.96 0.75 -3.55
N PRO A 213 -14.82 0.00 -4.26
CA PRO A 213 -14.59 -1.41 -4.49
C PRO A 213 -13.62 -1.65 -5.67
N THR A 214 -12.90 -2.74 -5.61
CA THR A 214 -12.17 -3.33 -6.74
C THR A 214 -12.23 -4.84 -6.63
N GLY A 215 -12.12 -5.53 -7.75
CA GLY A 215 -12.06 -6.99 -7.79
C GLY A 215 -11.50 -7.48 -9.10
N GLY A 216 -11.07 -8.73 -9.09
CA GLY A 216 -10.46 -9.29 -10.28
C GLY A 216 -10.06 -10.74 -10.11
N ALA A 217 -9.34 -11.23 -11.11
CA ALA A 217 -8.81 -12.58 -11.14
C ALA A 217 -7.43 -12.58 -11.79
N GLY A 218 -6.67 -13.65 -11.55
CA GLY A 218 -5.38 -13.80 -12.21
C GLY A 218 -4.96 -15.25 -12.34
N ILE A 219 -4.03 -15.45 -13.26
CA ILE A 219 -3.36 -16.73 -13.45
C ILE A 219 -2.00 -16.72 -12.75
N ARG A 220 -1.59 -17.92 -12.36
CA ARG A 220 -0.31 -18.19 -11.68
C ARG A 220 0.47 -19.23 -12.44
N TYR A 221 1.77 -19.02 -12.58
CA TYR A 221 2.67 -20.01 -13.15
C TYR A 221 3.86 -20.23 -12.21
N LEU A 222 4.07 -21.47 -11.78
CA LEU A 222 5.15 -21.86 -10.87
C LEU A 222 6.49 -21.76 -11.58
N ILE A 223 7.26 -20.72 -11.26
CA ILE A 223 8.54 -20.42 -11.90
C ILE A 223 9.72 -21.05 -11.14
N PHE A 224 9.65 -21.09 -9.81
CA PHE A 224 10.65 -21.72 -8.95
C PHE A 224 10.01 -22.81 -8.07
N PRO A 225 9.94 -24.08 -8.56
CA PRO A 225 9.28 -25.16 -7.83
C PRO A 225 9.87 -25.41 -6.44
N ASP A 226 11.19 -25.41 -6.30
CA ASP A 226 11.87 -25.68 -5.03
C ASP A 226 11.62 -24.61 -3.96
N LYS A 227 11.19 -23.42 -4.37
CA LYS A 227 10.89 -22.29 -3.49
C LYS A 227 9.40 -21.96 -3.42
N ASP A 228 8.56 -22.72 -4.13
CA ASP A 228 7.11 -22.49 -4.25
C ASP A 228 6.79 -21.04 -4.66
N ILE A 229 7.53 -20.48 -5.64
CA ILE A 229 7.34 -19.11 -6.11
C ILE A 229 6.68 -19.11 -7.47
N TYR A 230 5.58 -18.36 -7.57
CA TYR A 230 4.80 -18.15 -8.78
C TYR A 230 5.07 -16.79 -9.39
N THR A 231 4.98 -16.70 -10.71
CA THR A 231 4.68 -15.44 -11.40
C THR A 231 3.18 -15.30 -11.53
N ARG A 232 2.68 -14.09 -11.45
CA ARG A 232 1.25 -13.79 -11.56
C ARG A 232 0.96 -12.80 -12.68
N ILE A 233 -0.19 -12.98 -13.31
CA ILE A 233 -0.82 -11.98 -14.17
C ILE A 233 -2.21 -11.77 -13.60
N ASP A 234 -2.48 -10.57 -13.09
CA ASP A 234 -3.78 -10.19 -12.54
C ASP A 234 -4.49 -9.21 -13.45
N VAL A 235 -5.78 -9.38 -13.63
CA VAL A 235 -6.69 -8.40 -14.24
C VAL A 235 -7.66 -7.93 -13.17
N SER A 236 -7.78 -6.64 -13.02
CA SER A 236 -8.65 -6.01 -12.02
C SER A 236 -9.60 -5.02 -12.66
N PHE A 237 -10.74 -4.82 -12.02
CA PHE A 237 -11.81 -3.92 -12.45
C PHE A 237 -12.20 -3.00 -11.30
N THR A 238 -12.40 -1.73 -11.63
CA THR A 238 -12.85 -0.68 -10.72
C THR A 238 -13.97 0.12 -11.37
N ARG A 239 -14.48 1.10 -10.67
CA ARG A 239 -15.46 2.06 -11.25
C ARG A 239 -14.84 2.95 -12.34
N GLU A 240 -13.52 3.11 -12.36
CA GLU A 240 -12.80 4.02 -13.26
C GLU A 240 -12.14 3.31 -14.43
N GLY A 241 -12.12 1.99 -14.43
CA GLY A 241 -11.49 1.21 -15.49
C GLY A 241 -10.95 -0.13 -15.04
N SER A 242 -9.95 -0.60 -15.74
CA SER A 242 -9.29 -1.89 -15.46
C SER A 242 -7.78 -1.73 -15.40
N GLY A 243 -7.12 -2.67 -14.68
CA GLY A 243 -5.67 -2.76 -14.62
C GLY A 243 -5.18 -4.16 -14.90
N VAL A 244 -4.00 -4.27 -15.51
CA VAL A 244 -3.29 -5.53 -15.73
C VAL A 244 -1.94 -5.45 -15.05
N TYR A 245 -1.60 -6.47 -14.26
CA TYR A 245 -0.40 -6.51 -13.45
C TYR A 245 0.37 -7.80 -13.70
N PHE A 246 1.68 -7.68 -13.88
CA PHE A 246 2.61 -8.81 -14.00
C PHE A 246 3.69 -8.70 -12.92
N PHE A 247 3.78 -9.71 -12.06
CA PHE A 247 4.75 -9.74 -10.96
C PHE A 247 5.23 -11.16 -10.65
N ILE A 248 6.32 -11.24 -9.89
CA ILE A 248 6.80 -12.47 -9.26
C ILE A 248 6.41 -12.44 -7.79
N GLY A 249 5.79 -13.51 -7.31
CA GLY A 249 5.21 -13.62 -5.98
C GLY A 249 3.74 -13.22 -5.94
N GLU A 250 3.10 -13.43 -4.78
CA GLU A 250 1.72 -13.05 -4.55
C GLU A 250 1.58 -11.56 -4.19
N ALA A 251 0.37 -11.02 -4.19
CA ALA A 251 0.13 -9.59 -3.98
C ALA A 251 0.41 -9.13 -2.55
N PHE A 252 0.18 -10.02 -1.58
CA PHE A 252 0.38 -9.78 -0.15
C PHE A 252 0.55 -11.10 0.56
#